data_89a7eb42404ff949a471901769117f66
#
_entry.id   89a7eb42404ff949a471901769117f66
#
_cell.length_a   1.000
_cell.length_b   1.000
_cell.length_c   1.000
_cell.angle_alpha   90.00
_cell.angle_beta   90.00
_cell.angle_gamma   90.00
#
_symmetry.space_group_name_H-M   'P 1'
#
loop_
_entity.id
_entity.type
_entity.pdbx_description
1 polymer ?
#
loop_
_entity_poly.entity_id
_entity_poly.type
_entity_poly.pdbx_seq_one_letter_code
_entity_poly.pdbx_strand_id
1 'polypeptide(L)'
;MLILEIIVVLALFMLNGFFAMAEFAIVSSRRSRLAHLLKEGRPGAQAALALIDDPARMLAAVQIGFTTSAILAGIFSGATLAERLEEALLVVPRLEPYAKPLSIVITTIGATYAALIIGELAPKHIALSNPEAIAIRVAKPLAWVARAAAPLVWLLNGSTRLLLRMLRVRPQLKRALTEDDIHYLVAEGARLGVIHTVERDMIEGVLDLADSPVRAIMTPRPHVQWVDLNAHREQVLNGIRACHRLTRSPAPEAPNSP
;
A
#
# COMPACT_ATOMS: atom_id res chain seq x y z
N MET A 1 -2.71 -12.42 -44.42
CA MET A 1 -2.79 -13.22 -43.21
C MET A 1 -1.74 -12.77 -42.20
N LEU A 2 -0.42 -12.81 -42.51
CA LEU A 2 0.68 -12.44 -41.59
C LEU A 2 0.51 -11.07 -40.89
N ILE A 3 0.12 -10.03 -41.62
CA ILE A 3 -0.09 -8.69 -41.04
C ILE A 3 -1.18 -8.68 -39.98
N LEU A 4 -2.27 -9.41 -40.20
CA LEU A 4 -3.37 -9.52 -39.24
C LEU A 4 -2.92 -10.26 -37.96
N GLU A 5 -2.13 -11.32 -38.11
CA GLU A 5 -1.58 -12.11 -37.01
C GLU A 5 -0.66 -11.26 -36.13
N ILE A 6 0.25 -10.49 -36.77
CA ILE A 6 1.14 -9.55 -36.05
C ILE A 6 0.32 -8.46 -35.34
N ILE A 7 -0.72 -7.92 -35.97
CA ILE A 7 -1.59 -6.91 -35.36
C ILE A 7 -2.30 -7.49 -34.14
N VAL A 8 -2.79 -8.72 -34.18
CA VAL A 8 -3.44 -9.38 -33.04
C VAL A 8 -2.46 -9.57 -31.88
N VAL A 9 -1.27 -10.08 -32.16
CA VAL A 9 -0.24 -10.26 -31.12
C VAL A 9 0.16 -8.92 -30.51
N LEU A 10 0.36 -7.90 -31.34
CA LEU A 10 0.69 -6.55 -30.85
C LEU A 10 -0.45 -5.94 -30.03
N ALA A 11 -1.71 -6.14 -30.46
CA ALA A 11 -2.87 -5.69 -29.69
C ALA A 11 -2.97 -6.36 -28.33
N LEU A 12 -2.63 -7.67 -28.25
CA LEU A 12 -2.57 -8.40 -26.98
C LEU A 12 -1.43 -7.89 -26.08
N PHE A 13 -0.26 -7.56 -26.62
CA PHE A 13 0.80 -6.92 -25.85
C PHE A 13 0.39 -5.53 -25.35
N MET A 14 -0.27 -4.73 -26.18
CA MET A 14 -0.82 -3.43 -25.77
C MET A 14 -1.90 -3.56 -24.69
N LEU A 15 -2.77 -4.57 -24.79
CA LEU A 15 -3.76 -4.87 -23.76
C LEU A 15 -3.09 -5.25 -22.45
N ASN A 16 -2.05 -6.09 -22.50
CA ASN A 16 -1.23 -6.45 -21.35
C ASN A 16 -0.59 -5.20 -20.72
N GLY A 17 -0.01 -4.33 -21.55
CA GLY A 17 0.57 -3.05 -21.13
C GLY A 17 -0.46 -2.10 -20.49
N PHE A 18 -1.70 -2.09 -20.98
CA PHE A 18 -2.79 -1.34 -20.35
C PHE A 18 -3.03 -1.81 -18.92
N PHE A 19 -3.10 -3.13 -18.66
CA PHE A 19 -3.28 -3.66 -17.31
C PHE A 19 -2.09 -3.35 -16.41
N ALA A 20 -0.86 -3.51 -16.91
CA ALA A 20 0.36 -3.17 -16.18
C ALA A 20 0.41 -1.67 -15.82
N MET A 21 0.10 -0.81 -16.78
CA MET A 21 0.05 0.64 -16.57
C MET A 21 -1.04 1.03 -15.56
N ALA A 22 -2.22 0.42 -15.65
CA ALA A 22 -3.35 0.70 -14.77
C ALA A 22 -3.05 0.30 -13.32
N GLU A 23 -2.47 -0.87 -13.12
CA GLU A 23 -2.04 -1.36 -11.80
C GLU A 23 -1.05 -0.39 -11.15
N PHE A 24 0.04 -0.10 -11.84
CA PHE A 24 1.10 0.75 -11.29
C PHE A 24 0.63 2.20 -11.07
N ALA A 25 -0.18 2.74 -11.97
CA ALA A 25 -0.73 4.08 -11.81
C ALA A 25 -1.62 4.18 -10.57
N ILE A 26 -2.50 3.20 -10.33
CA ILE A 26 -3.42 3.24 -9.18
C ILE A 26 -2.68 2.98 -7.88
N VAL A 27 -1.80 1.98 -7.83
CA VAL A 27 -1.03 1.63 -6.62
C VAL A 27 -0.06 2.75 -6.21
N SER A 28 0.55 3.43 -7.18
CA SER A 28 1.50 4.52 -6.93
C SER A 28 0.83 5.88 -6.69
N SER A 29 -0.48 6.00 -6.94
CA SER A 29 -1.23 7.26 -6.75
C SER A 29 -1.45 7.58 -5.28
N ARG A 30 -1.26 8.85 -4.92
CA ARG A 30 -1.56 9.34 -3.57
C ARG A 30 -3.06 9.62 -3.44
N ARG A 31 -3.71 8.96 -2.46
CA ARG A 31 -5.14 9.14 -2.17
C ARG A 31 -5.54 10.61 -1.97
N SER A 32 -4.69 11.38 -1.26
CA SER A 32 -4.93 12.81 -1.01
C SER A 32 -4.97 13.63 -2.29
N ARG A 33 -4.08 13.34 -3.24
CA ARG A 33 -4.02 14.04 -4.52
C ARG A 33 -5.21 13.68 -5.43
N LEU A 34 -5.63 12.42 -5.45
CA LEU A 34 -6.85 12.01 -6.16
C LEU A 34 -8.12 12.62 -5.56
N ALA A 35 -8.18 12.75 -4.23
CA ALA A 35 -9.28 13.45 -3.57
C ALA A 35 -9.33 14.95 -3.94
N HIS A 36 -8.18 15.60 -4.11
CA HIS A 36 -8.11 16.97 -4.62
C HIS A 36 -8.61 17.05 -6.07
N LEU A 37 -8.16 16.16 -6.95
CA LEU A 37 -8.62 16.09 -8.34
C LEU A 37 -10.13 15.82 -8.44
N LEU A 38 -10.70 15.08 -7.49
CA LEU A 38 -12.15 14.87 -7.41
C LEU A 38 -12.88 16.19 -7.09
N LYS A 39 -12.35 17.00 -6.16
CA LYS A 39 -12.91 18.33 -5.83
C LYS A 39 -12.83 19.30 -7.03
N GLU A 40 -11.80 19.17 -7.85
CA GLU A 40 -11.66 19.91 -9.13
C GLU A 40 -12.62 19.41 -10.22
N GLY A 41 -13.42 18.39 -9.96
CA GLY A 41 -14.36 17.82 -10.95
C GLY A 41 -13.69 17.00 -12.06
N ARG A 42 -12.47 16.51 -11.86
CA ARG A 42 -11.76 15.72 -12.89
C ARG A 42 -12.46 14.39 -13.14
N PRO A 43 -12.83 14.08 -14.40
CA PRO A 43 -13.48 12.82 -14.72
C PRO A 43 -12.53 11.65 -14.46
N GLY A 44 -13.04 10.61 -13.78
CA GLY A 44 -12.26 9.42 -13.44
C GLY A 44 -11.65 9.43 -12.03
N ALA A 45 -11.52 10.58 -11.35
CA ALA A 45 -10.97 10.65 -10.01
C ALA A 45 -11.80 9.83 -8.99
N GLN A 46 -13.12 9.87 -9.09
CA GLN A 46 -14.01 9.05 -8.27
C GLN A 46 -13.79 7.54 -8.50
N ALA A 47 -13.66 7.13 -9.77
CA ALA A 47 -13.40 5.72 -10.10
C ALA A 47 -12.02 5.27 -9.60
N ALA A 48 -10.99 6.14 -9.71
CA ALA A 48 -9.65 5.85 -9.20
C ALA A 48 -9.65 5.69 -7.67
N LEU A 49 -10.33 6.55 -6.93
CA LEU A 49 -10.49 6.44 -5.49
C LEU A 49 -11.21 5.14 -5.08
N ALA A 50 -12.30 4.80 -5.78
CA ALA A 50 -13.03 3.56 -5.51
C ALA A 50 -12.17 2.30 -5.73
N LEU A 51 -11.24 2.33 -6.69
CA LEU A 51 -10.31 1.23 -6.92
C LEU A 51 -9.19 1.17 -5.85
N ILE A 52 -8.73 2.30 -5.34
CA ILE A 52 -7.77 2.35 -4.22
C ILE A 52 -8.43 1.87 -2.92
N ASP A 53 -9.70 2.16 -2.71
CA ASP A 53 -10.44 1.77 -1.51
C ASP A 53 -10.76 0.25 -1.48
N ASP A 54 -10.76 -0.43 -2.64
CA ASP A 54 -10.87 -1.90 -2.76
C ASP A 54 -9.69 -2.51 -3.57
N PRO A 55 -8.47 -2.50 -3.00
CA PRO A 55 -7.28 -2.94 -3.69
C PRO A 55 -7.31 -4.44 -4.03
N ALA A 56 -7.94 -5.27 -3.21
CA ALA A 56 -8.00 -6.70 -3.45
C ALA A 56 -8.80 -7.02 -4.71
N ARG A 57 -9.94 -6.37 -4.89
CA ARG A 57 -10.78 -6.53 -6.08
C ARG A 57 -10.10 -5.97 -7.32
N MET A 58 -9.45 -4.82 -7.20
CA MET A 58 -8.71 -4.18 -8.29
C MET A 58 -7.57 -5.06 -8.77
N LEU A 59 -6.69 -5.53 -7.86
CA LEU A 59 -5.56 -6.39 -8.19
C LEU A 59 -6.00 -7.72 -8.82
N ALA A 60 -7.07 -8.36 -8.28
CA ALA A 60 -7.61 -9.58 -8.85
C ALA A 60 -8.11 -9.37 -10.30
N ALA A 61 -8.79 -8.25 -10.58
CA ALA A 61 -9.27 -7.94 -11.93
C ALA A 61 -8.13 -7.69 -12.91
N VAL A 62 -7.12 -6.94 -12.48
CA VAL A 62 -5.90 -6.69 -13.27
C VAL A 62 -5.18 -8.01 -13.56
N GLN A 63 -5.00 -8.85 -12.55
CA GLN A 63 -4.33 -10.15 -12.68
C GLN A 63 -5.05 -11.08 -13.68
N ILE A 64 -6.36 -11.12 -13.66
CA ILE A 64 -7.15 -11.87 -14.63
C ILE A 64 -6.91 -11.34 -16.04
N GLY A 65 -7.00 -10.03 -16.23
CA GLY A 65 -6.78 -9.39 -17.52
C GLY A 65 -5.37 -9.62 -18.04
N PHE A 66 -4.38 -9.41 -17.19
CA PHE A 66 -2.96 -9.61 -17.49
C PHE A 66 -2.67 -11.07 -17.90
N THR A 67 -3.08 -12.03 -17.07
CA THR A 67 -2.83 -13.46 -17.32
C THR A 67 -3.53 -13.93 -18.61
N THR A 68 -4.78 -13.50 -18.81
CA THR A 68 -5.54 -13.88 -20.01
C THR A 68 -4.88 -13.31 -21.27
N SER A 69 -4.48 -12.03 -21.27
CA SER A 69 -3.80 -11.40 -22.39
C SER A 69 -2.47 -12.08 -22.70
N ALA A 70 -1.68 -12.40 -21.66
CA ALA A 70 -0.38 -13.05 -21.82
C ALA A 70 -0.49 -14.47 -22.39
N ILE A 71 -1.47 -15.28 -21.90
CA ILE A 71 -1.72 -16.62 -22.42
C ILE A 71 -2.17 -16.55 -23.89
N LEU A 72 -3.10 -15.67 -24.21
CA LEU A 72 -3.57 -15.51 -25.60
C LEU A 72 -2.44 -15.05 -26.50
N ALA A 73 -1.61 -14.09 -26.08
CA ALA A 73 -0.46 -13.65 -26.85
C ALA A 73 0.54 -14.79 -27.08
N GLY A 74 0.80 -15.61 -26.07
CA GLY A 74 1.67 -16.77 -26.19
C GLY A 74 1.15 -17.82 -27.19
N ILE A 75 -0.15 -18.14 -27.14
CA ILE A 75 -0.79 -19.07 -28.06
C ILE A 75 -0.71 -18.55 -29.51
N PHE A 76 -1.11 -17.28 -29.73
CA PHE A 76 -1.08 -16.70 -31.08
C PHE A 76 0.35 -16.56 -31.63
N SER A 77 1.31 -16.13 -30.81
CA SER A 77 2.71 -16.01 -31.27
C SER A 77 3.34 -17.39 -31.56
N GLY A 78 3.05 -18.40 -30.74
CA GLY A 78 3.58 -19.75 -30.91
C GLY A 78 2.97 -20.47 -32.12
N ALA A 79 1.64 -20.39 -32.30
CA ALA A 79 0.95 -21.10 -33.37
C ALA A 79 1.17 -20.46 -34.75
N THR A 80 1.29 -19.13 -34.84
CA THR A 80 1.31 -18.44 -36.12
C THR A 80 2.71 -17.96 -36.53
N LEU A 81 3.43 -17.28 -35.61
CA LEU A 81 4.74 -16.74 -35.96
C LEU A 81 5.81 -17.82 -36.04
N ALA A 82 5.74 -18.86 -35.20
CA ALA A 82 6.69 -19.96 -35.23
C ALA A 82 6.55 -20.80 -36.52
N GLU A 83 5.32 -21.09 -36.96
CA GLU A 83 5.09 -21.80 -38.21
C GLU A 83 5.62 -21.04 -39.42
N ARG A 84 5.39 -19.72 -39.47
CA ARG A 84 5.91 -18.87 -40.56
C ARG A 84 7.43 -18.81 -40.58
N LEU A 85 8.05 -18.75 -39.41
CA LEU A 85 9.52 -18.74 -39.33
C LEU A 85 10.07 -20.14 -39.72
N GLU A 86 9.40 -21.23 -39.35
CA GLU A 86 9.75 -22.58 -39.78
C GLU A 86 9.71 -22.70 -41.30
N GLU A 87 8.62 -22.24 -41.97
CA GLU A 87 8.52 -22.20 -43.43
C GLU A 87 9.70 -21.45 -44.09
N ALA A 88 10.08 -20.30 -43.51
CA ALA A 88 11.21 -19.52 -44.00
C ALA A 88 12.56 -20.21 -43.78
N LEU A 89 12.74 -20.95 -42.70
CA LEU A 89 13.97 -21.67 -42.39
C LEU A 89 14.12 -22.93 -43.27
N LEU A 90 13.04 -23.58 -43.68
CA LEU A 90 13.04 -24.74 -44.59
C LEU A 90 13.61 -24.42 -45.96
N VAL A 91 13.64 -23.16 -46.39
CA VAL A 91 14.28 -22.75 -47.66
C VAL A 91 15.81 -22.95 -47.65
N VAL A 92 16.39 -23.01 -46.44
CA VAL A 92 17.84 -23.19 -46.27
C VAL A 92 18.19 -24.67 -46.01
N PRO A 93 18.76 -25.44 -46.94
CA PRO A 93 18.92 -26.89 -46.81
C PRO A 93 19.75 -27.34 -45.60
N ARG A 94 20.64 -26.47 -45.09
CA ARG A 94 21.46 -26.79 -43.90
C ARG A 94 20.67 -26.67 -42.58
N LEU A 95 19.58 -25.94 -42.59
CA LEU A 95 18.76 -25.67 -41.39
C LEU A 95 17.52 -26.55 -41.34
N GLU A 96 17.19 -27.27 -42.40
CA GLU A 96 16.00 -28.12 -42.49
C GLU A 96 15.81 -29.04 -41.28
N PRO A 97 16.83 -29.80 -40.79
CA PRO A 97 16.67 -30.69 -39.62
C PRO A 97 16.38 -29.94 -38.31
N TYR A 98 16.73 -28.65 -38.25
CA TYR A 98 16.59 -27.81 -37.06
C TYR A 98 15.55 -26.72 -37.22
N ALA A 99 14.88 -26.63 -38.37
CA ALA A 99 13.98 -25.53 -38.68
C ALA A 99 12.86 -25.37 -37.62
N LYS A 100 12.20 -26.44 -37.22
CA LYS A 100 11.15 -26.44 -36.21
C LYS A 100 11.63 -26.05 -34.81
N PRO A 101 12.62 -26.67 -34.18
CA PRO A 101 13.06 -26.25 -32.86
C PRO A 101 13.65 -24.83 -32.86
N LEU A 102 14.33 -24.44 -33.92
CA LEU A 102 14.94 -23.11 -34.06
C LEU A 102 13.86 -22.02 -34.21
N SER A 103 12.81 -22.25 -35.01
CA SER A 103 11.70 -21.33 -35.18
C SER A 103 10.96 -21.09 -33.86
N ILE A 104 10.70 -22.14 -33.08
CA ILE A 104 10.06 -22.04 -31.77
C ILE A 104 10.92 -21.21 -30.81
N VAL A 105 12.21 -21.49 -30.72
CA VAL A 105 13.12 -20.79 -29.81
C VAL A 105 13.24 -19.31 -30.17
N ILE A 106 13.48 -19.00 -31.44
CA ILE A 106 13.62 -17.60 -31.90
C ILE A 106 12.33 -16.83 -31.69
N THR A 107 11.19 -17.40 -32.08
CA THR A 107 9.88 -16.76 -31.90
C THR A 107 9.57 -16.55 -30.45
N THR A 108 9.82 -17.53 -29.58
CA THR A 108 9.58 -17.42 -28.14
C THR A 108 10.44 -16.32 -27.51
N ILE A 109 11.74 -16.28 -27.83
CA ILE A 109 12.64 -15.23 -27.30
C ILE A 109 12.20 -13.85 -27.82
N GLY A 110 11.92 -13.72 -29.11
CA GLY A 110 11.48 -12.45 -29.72
C GLY A 110 10.15 -11.96 -29.16
N ALA A 111 9.16 -12.86 -29.05
CA ALA A 111 7.85 -12.55 -28.49
C ALA A 111 7.95 -12.19 -27.00
N THR A 112 8.74 -12.92 -26.23
CA THR A 112 8.97 -12.62 -24.80
C THR A 112 9.63 -11.24 -24.63
N TYR A 113 10.63 -10.93 -25.43
CA TYR A 113 11.30 -9.63 -25.40
C TYR A 113 10.34 -8.49 -25.73
N ALA A 114 9.56 -8.64 -26.80
CA ALA A 114 8.54 -7.65 -27.17
C ALA A 114 7.45 -7.51 -26.11
N ALA A 115 6.95 -8.63 -25.57
CA ALA A 115 5.96 -8.63 -24.50
C ALA A 115 6.46 -7.93 -23.23
N LEU A 116 7.71 -8.15 -22.83
CA LEU A 116 8.31 -7.49 -21.66
C LEU A 116 8.44 -5.98 -21.88
N ILE A 117 8.89 -5.53 -23.06
CA ILE A 117 9.08 -4.11 -23.28
C ILE A 117 7.73 -3.41 -23.47
N ILE A 118 6.89 -3.88 -24.40
CA ILE A 118 5.64 -3.22 -24.80
C ILE A 118 4.52 -3.52 -23.78
N GLY A 119 4.47 -4.76 -23.30
CA GLY A 119 3.40 -5.25 -22.44
C GLY A 119 3.64 -5.01 -20.95
N GLU A 120 4.85 -4.62 -20.54
CA GLU A 120 5.13 -4.52 -19.11
C GLU A 120 6.04 -3.33 -18.74
N LEU A 121 7.29 -3.29 -19.19
CA LEU A 121 8.28 -2.32 -18.71
C LEU A 121 7.95 -0.88 -19.11
N ALA A 122 7.72 -0.63 -20.39
CA ALA A 122 7.41 0.72 -20.87
C ALA A 122 6.11 1.28 -20.26
N PRO A 123 4.99 0.53 -20.20
CA PRO A 123 3.77 0.98 -19.52
C PRO A 123 3.97 1.28 -18.02
N LYS A 124 4.76 0.48 -17.31
CA LYS A 124 5.07 0.73 -15.88
C LYS A 124 5.87 2.03 -15.71
N HIS A 125 6.88 2.26 -16.53
CA HIS A 125 7.63 3.52 -16.48
C HIS A 125 6.77 4.74 -16.79
N ILE A 126 5.87 4.64 -17.77
CA ILE A 126 4.91 5.69 -18.08
C ILE A 126 4.01 5.94 -16.87
N ALA A 127 3.47 4.89 -16.24
CA ALA A 127 2.62 5.00 -15.07
C ALA A 127 3.30 5.71 -13.90
N LEU A 128 4.58 5.40 -13.64
CA LEU A 128 5.34 6.00 -12.56
C LEU A 128 5.74 7.46 -12.80
N SER A 129 5.79 7.91 -14.05
CA SER A 129 6.12 9.30 -14.37
C SER A 129 5.05 10.30 -13.92
N ASN A 130 3.78 9.94 -14.00
CA ASN A 130 2.64 10.76 -13.53
C ASN A 130 1.46 9.88 -13.14
N PRO A 131 1.54 9.22 -11.98
CA PRO A 131 0.61 8.18 -11.60
C PRO A 131 -0.84 8.66 -11.48
N GLU A 132 -1.08 9.86 -10.91
CA GLU A 132 -2.43 10.35 -10.72
C GLU A 132 -3.13 10.72 -12.03
N ALA A 133 -2.40 11.35 -12.98
CA ALA A 133 -2.96 11.71 -14.28
C ALA A 133 -3.31 10.47 -15.11
N ILE A 134 -2.54 9.41 -14.98
CA ILE A 134 -2.79 8.14 -15.67
C ILE A 134 -3.91 7.38 -14.96
N ALA A 135 -3.88 7.31 -13.61
CA ALA A 135 -4.91 6.65 -12.83
C ALA A 135 -6.32 7.16 -13.17
N ILE A 136 -6.54 8.46 -13.25
CA ILE A 136 -7.86 9.01 -13.61
C ILE A 136 -8.31 8.65 -15.01
N ARG A 137 -7.37 8.44 -15.97
CA ARG A 137 -7.70 8.05 -17.35
C ARG A 137 -8.05 6.57 -17.45
N VAL A 138 -7.30 5.71 -16.77
CA VAL A 138 -7.46 4.24 -16.83
C VAL A 138 -8.50 3.71 -15.86
N ALA A 139 -8.88 4.48 -14.81
CA ALA A 139 -9.77 4.01 -13.75
C ALA A 139 -11.16 3.60 -14.26
N LYS A 140 -11.77 4.36 -15.18
CA LYS A 140 -13.10 4.02 -15.69
C LYS A 140 -13.12 2.71 -16.47
N PRO A 141 -12.25 2.50 -17.50
CA PRO A 141 -12.21 1.22 -18.22
C PRO A 141 -11.82 0.06 -17.29
N LEU A 142 -10.86 0.28 -16.36
CA LEU A 142 -10.50 -0.77 -15.40
C LEU A 142 -11.64 -1.11 -14.44
N ALA A 143 -12.40 -0.12 -13.94
CA ALA A 143 -13.58 -0.36 -13.10
C ALA A 143 -14.68 -1.13 -13.85
N TRP A 144 -14.81 -0.94 -15.16
CA TRP A 144 -15.70 -1.74 -15.99
C TRP A 144 -15.24 -3.20 -16.09
N VAL A 145 -13.94 -3.41 -16.36
CA VAL A 145 -13.33 -4.75 -16.38
C VAL A 145 -13.47 -5.43 -15.02
N ALA A 146 -13.21 -4.72 -13.92
CA ALA A 146 -13.34 -5.26 -12.56
C ALA A 146 -14.78 -5.69 -12.23
N ARG A 147 -15.78 -5.00 -12.76
CA ARG A 147 -17.18 -5.38 -12.63
C ARG A 147 -17.51 -6.63 -13.45
N ALA A 148 -17.05 -6.67 -14.69
CA ALA A 148 -17.25 -7.85 -15.56
C ALA A 148 -16.53 -9.09 -15.02
N ALA A 149 -15.34 -8.93 -14.44
CA ALA A 149 -14.57 -9.99 -13.82
C ALA A 149 -15.09 -10.40 -12.42
N ALA A 150 -16.04 -9.69 -11.83
CA ALA A 150 -16.51 -9.93 -10.46
C ALA A 150 -16.91 -11.39 -10.15
N PRO A 151 -17.65 -12.12 -11.01
CA PRO A 151 -17.99 -13.52 -10.75
C PRO A 151 -16.75 -14.42 -10.72
N LEU A 152 -15.77 -14.16 -11.59
CA LEU A 152 -14.52 -14.90 -11.63
C LEU A 152 -13.65 -14.58 -10.41
N VAL A 153 -13.58 -13.31 -10.00
CA VAL A 153 -12.90 -12.88 -8.77
C VAL A 153 -13.52 -13.55 -7.54
N TRP A 154 -14.84 -13.66 -7.49
CA TRP A 154 -15.52 -14.36 -6.39
C TRP A 154 -15.12 -15.86 -6.35
N LEU A 155 -15.07 -16.53 -7.50
CA LEU A 155 -14.65 -17.93 -7.60
C LEU A 155 -13.18 -18.09 -7.15
N LEU A 156 -12.26 -17.24 -7.64
CA LEU A 156 -10.85 -17.26 -7.28
C LEU A 156 -10.64 -17.03 -5.78
N ASN A 157 -11.33 -16.05 -5.20
CA ASN A 157 -11.27 -15.78 -3.76
C ASN A 157 -11.81 -16.97 -2.94
N GLY A 158 -12.83 -17.67 -3.43
CA GLY A 158 -13.36 -18.90 -2.84
C GLY A 158 -12.31 -20.02 -2.84
N SER A 159 -11.70 -20.26 -3.99
CA SER A 159 -10.66 -21.26 -4.19
C SER A 159 -9.41 -20.97 -3.34
N THR A 160 -8.97 -19.70 -3.30
CA THR A 160 -7.85 -19.26 -2.49
C THR A 160 -8.11 -19.48 -0.99
N ARG A 161 -9.31 -19.12 -0.51
CA ARG A 161 -9.70 -19.37 0.89
C ARG A 161 -9.72 -20.86 1.22
N LEU A 162 -10.18 -21.70 0.30
CA LEU A 162 -10.17 -23.15 0.46
C LEU A 162 -8.72 -23.66 0.58
N LEU A 163 -7.85 -23.23 -0.34
CA LEU A 163 -6.43 -23.59 -0.34
C LEU A 163 -5.73 -23.16 0.95
N LEU A 164 -5.92 -21.89 1.39
CA LEU A 164 -5.33 -21.38 2.63
C LEU A 164 -5.83 -22.15 3.86
N ARG A 165 -7.10 -22.56 3.85
CA ARG A 165 -7.67 -23.39 4.93
C ARG A 165 -7.02 -24.78 4.95
N MET A 166 -6.79 -25.40 3.78
CA MET A 166 -6.09 -26.68 3.67
C MET A 166 -4.65 -26.59 4.15
N LEU A 167 -3.96 -25.49 3.84
CA LEU A 167 -2.60 -25.19 4.31
C LEU A 167 -2.54 -24.71 5.75
N ARG A 168 -3.68 -24.62 6.47
CA ARG A 168 -3.79 -24.11 7.86
C ARG A 168 -3.20 -22.71 8.07
N VAL A 169 -3.10 -21.90 7.01
CA VAL A 169 -2.67 -20.50 7.11
C VAL A 169 -3.83 -19.68 7.66
N ARG A 170 -3.64 -19.05 8.81
CA ARG A 170 -4.60 -18.09 9.35
C ARG A 170 -4.37 -16.74 8.68
N PRO A 171 -5.40 -16.15 8.04
CA PRO A 171 -5.27 -14.79 7.54
C PRO A 171 -4.92 -13.86 8.70
N GLN A 172 -3.81 -13.14 8.60
CA GLN A 172 -3.53 -12.08 9.57
C GLN A 172 -4.60 -11.00 9.40
N LEU A 173 -5.41 -10.83 10.44
CA LEU A 173 -6.24 -9.64 10.58
C LEU A 173 -5.31 -8.41 10.44
N LYS A 174 -5.78 -7.39 9.72
CA LYS A 174 -5.05 -6.11 9.60
C LYS A 174 -4.49 -5.78 10.97
N ARG A 175 -3.17 -5.69 11.10
CA ARG A 175 -2.53 -5.25 12.33
C ARG A 175 -3.21 -3.95 12.74
N ALA A 176 -3.87 -3.95 13.89
CA ALA A 176 -4.27 -2.69 14.51
C ALA A 176 -2.98 -1.86 14.69
N LEU A 177 -3.06 -0.57 14.40
CA LEU A 177 -1.97 0.34 14.70
C LEU A 177 -1.58 0.13 16.18
N THR A 178 -0.31 -0.16 16.40
CA THR A 178 0.27 -0.25 17.74
C THR A 178 0.81 1.12 18.14
N GLU A 179 1.03 1.32 19.42
CA GLU A 179 1.64 2.53 19.95
C GLU A 179 3.05 2.75 19.37
N ASP A 180 3.83 1.67 19.21
CA ASP A 180 5.12 1.69 18.52
C ASP A 180 5.02 2.23 17.09
N ASP A 181 3.93 1.92 16.37
CA ASP A 181 3.71 2.44 15.02
C ASP A 181 3.50 3.96 15.04
N ILE A 182 2.85 4.50 16.09
CA ILE A 182 2.64 5.94 16.26
C ILE A 182 3.96 6.63 16.56
N HIS A 183 4.76 6.10 17.49
CA HIS A 183 6.10 6.61 17.80
C HIS A 183 6.98 6.62 16.54
N TYR A 184 6.98 5.54 15.77
CA TYR A 184 7.72 5.47 14.50
C TYR A 184 7.27 6.54 13.50
N LEU A 185 5.97 6.75 13.33
CA LEU A 185 5.44 7.76 12.39
C LEU A 185 5.80 9.19 12.82
N VAL A 186 5.78 9.49 14.11
CA VAL A 186 6.17 10.78 14.67
C VAL A 186 7.67 11.05 14.46
N ALA A 187 8.50 10.06 14.76
CA ALA A 187 9.95 10.14 14.54
C ALA A 187 10.30 10.33 13.07
N GLU A 188 9.62 9.58 12.16
CA GLU A 188 9.82 9.71 10.71
C GLU A 188 9.34 11.07 10.18
N GLY A 189 8.22 11.60 10.71
CA GLY A 189 7.73 12.94 10.40
C GLY A 189 8.73 14.03 10.79
N ALA A 190 9.38 13.88 11.93
CA ALA A 190 10.45 14.79 12.37
C ALA A 190 11.69 14.68 11.47
N ARG A 191 12.09 13.46 11.08
CA ARG A 191 13.22 13.23 10.18
C ARG A 191 13.00 13.86 8.80
N LEU A 192 11.78 13.82 8.29
CA LEU A 192 11.38 14.39 7.00
C LEU A 192 11.13 15.91 7.08
N GLY A 193 11.24 16.54 8.27
CA GLY A 193 11.00 17.96 8.45
C GLY A 193 9.52 18.38 8.38
N VAL A 194 8.60 17.44 8.42
CA VAL A 194 7.13 17.69 8.45
C VAL A 194 6.68 18.08 9.85
N ILE A 195 7.37 17.58 10.88
CA ILE A 195 7.14 17.83 12.30
C ILE A 195 8.44 18.45 12.85
N HIS A 196 8.33 19.52 13.64
CA HIS A 196 9.49 20.09 14.32
C HIS A 196 9.92 19.19 15.49
N THR A 197 11.20 19.22 15.84
CA THR A 197 11.74 18.40 16.94
C THR A 197 11.04 18.69 18.28
N VAL A 198 10.68 19.94 18.53
CA VAL A 198 9.93 20.35 19.72
C VAL A 198 8.50 19.74 19.74
N GLU A 199 7.85 19.70 18.59
CA GLU A 199 6.51 19.11 18.45
C GLU A 199 6.57 17.58 18.65
N ARG A 200 7.60 16.92 18.12
CA ARG A 200 7.87 15.51 18.37
C ARG A 200 7.99 15.24 19.87
N ASP A 201 8.86 15.98 20.56
CA ASP A 201 9.12 15.80 21.99
C ASP A 201 7.85 16.02 22.84
N MET A 202 6.98 16.94 22.42
CA MET A 202 5.66 17.12 23.05
C MET A 202 4.73 15.93 22.83
N ILE A 203 4.66 15.41 21.61
CA ILE A 203 3.80 14.24 21.29
C ILE A 203 4.28 13.02 22.06
N GLU A 204 5.59 12.74 22.05
CA GLU A 204 6.19 11.65 22.82
C GLU A 204 5.88 11.79 24.32
N GLY A 205 6.03 13.00 24.87
CA GLY A 205 5.71 13.25 26.28
C GLY A 205 4.24 13.06 26.64
N VAL A 206 3.31 13.30 25.71
CA VAL A 206 1.88 13.04 25.94
C VAL A 206 1.58 11.54 25.90
N LEU A 207 2.21 10.79 25.01
CA LEU A 207 2.06 9.33 24.92
C LEU A 207 2.62 8.66 26.19
N ASP A 208 3.85 9.03 26.60
CA ASP A 208 4.49 8.52 27.82
C ASP A 208 3.67 8.83 29.09
N LEU A 209 3.00 10.01 29.11
CA LEU A 209 2.15 10.38 30.24
C LEU A 209 0.91 9.47 30.37
N ALA A 210 0.33 9.05 29.21
CA ALA A 210 -0.84 8.19 29.20
C ALA A 210 -0.55 6.83 29.83
N ASP A 211 0.66 6.30 29.65
CA ASP A 211 1.08 5.00 30.17
C ASP A 211 1.78 5.09 31.55
N SER A 212 2.03 6.32 32.01
CA SER A 212 2.70 6.52 33.30
C SER A 212 1.78 6.15 34.47
N PRO A 213 2.14 5.21 35.34
CA PRO A 213 1.36 4.90 36.52
C PRO A 213 1.35 6.12 37.45
N VAL A 214 0.24 6.33 38.16
CA VAL A 214 0.09 7.45 39.11
C VAL A 214 1.26 7.53 40.08
N ARG A 215 1.83 6.38 40.45
CA ARG A 215 3.00 6.30 41.33
C ARG A 215 4.22 7.03 40.78
N ALA A 216 4.40 7.10 39.45
CA ALA A 216 5.56 7.75 38.84
C ALA A 216 5.47 9.30 38.91
N ILE A 217 4.24 9.84 38.95
CA ILE A 217 4.01 11.31 38.97
C ILE A 217 3.54 11.83 40.33
N MET A 218 3.13 10.93 41.26
CA MET A 218 2.69 11.33 42.58
C MET A 218 3.87 11.71 43.49
N THR A 219 3.67 12.67 44.37
CA THR A 219 4.60 12.94 45.48
C THR A 219 4.34 11.93 46.60
N PRO A 220 5.31 11.08 46.99
CA PRO A 220 5.15 10.18 48.11
C PRO A 220 4.84 10.94 49.41
N ARG A 221 3.97 10.37 50.25
CA ARG A 221 3.51 11.01 51.49
C ARG A 221 4.62 11.61 52.36
N PRO A 222 5.82 11.01 52.50
CA PRO A 222 6.93 11.60 53.27
C PRO A 222 7.47 12.91 52.67
N HIS A 223 7.28 13.12 51.39
CA HIS A 223 7.78 14.32 50.67
C HIS A 223 6.71 15.37 50.43
N VAL A 224 5.45 15.09 50.86
CA VAL A 224 4.38 16.10 50.77
C VAL A 224 4.62 17.14 51.84
N GLN A 225 4.79 18.39 51.41
CA GLN A 225 4.87 19.51 52.33
C GLN A 225 3.46 19.92 52.70
N TRP A 226 3.18 20.03 54.00
CA TRP A 226 1.90 20.42 54.52
C TRP A 226 2.04 21.72 55.35
N VAL A 227 0.96 22.49 55.40
CA VAL A 227 0.89 23.71 56.19
C VAL A 227 -0.20 23.58 57.20
N ASP A 228 0.15 23.81 58.49
CA ASP A 228 -0.82 23.81 59.55
C ASP A 228 -1.72 25.07 59.45
N LEU A 229 -3.01 24.88 59.26
CA LEU A 229 -3.97 25.94 59.12
C LEU A 229 -4.21 26.69 60.49
N ASN A 230 -3.83 26.10 61.59
CA ASN A 230 -3.93 26.70 62.95
C ASN A 230 -2.69 27.44 63.33
N ALA A 231 -1.62 27.42 62.54
CA ALA A 231 -0.40 28.15 62.77
C ALA A 231 -0.56 29.68 62.54
N HIS A 232 0.35 30.46 63.11
CA HIS A 232 0.34 31.91 62.98
C HIS A 232 0.51 32.31 61.51
N ARG A 233 -0.18 33.33 61.06
CA ARG A 233 -0.24 33.83 59.65
C ARG A 233 1.16 33.95 58.99
N GLU A 234 2.15 34.41 59.70
CA GLU A 234 3.52 34.53 59.17
C GLU A 234 4.17 33.18 58.89
N GLN A 235 3.94 32.18 59.76
CA GLN A 235 4.43 30.81 59.54
C GLN A 235 3.80 30.16 58.34
N VAL A 236 2.49 30.34 58.18
CA VAL A 236 1.74 29.86 57.01
C VAL A 236 2.28 30.50 55.71
N LEU A 237 2.47 31.83 55.72
CA LEU A 237 3.00 32.56 54.54
C LEU A 237 4.45 32.14 54.20
N ASN A 238 5.29 31.92 55.17
CA ASN A 238 6.66 31.43 54.95
C ASN A 238 6.68 29.99 54.45
N GLY A 239 5.80 29.13 54.95
CA GLY A 239 5.61 27.77 54.46
C GLY A 239 5.17 27.78 52.97
N ILE A 240 4.22 28.66 52.62
CA ILE A 240 3.75 28.81 51.24
C ILE A 240 4.83 29.31 50.30
N ARG A 241 5.64 30.28 50.75
CA ARG A 241 6.79 30.82 49.94
C ARG A 241 7.90 29.82 49.72
N ALA A 242 8.09 28.87 50.67
CA ALA A 242 9.11 27.83 50.58
C ALA A 242 8.69 26.62 49.76
N CYS A 243 7.39 26.48 49.45
CA CYS A 243 6.84 25.33 48.80
C CYS A 243 6.55 25.55 47.32
N HIS A 244 7.11 24.72 46.45
CA HIS A 244 6.83 24.71 45.01
C HIS A 244 5.47 24.02 44.67
N ARG A 245 4.93 23.19 45.58
CA ARG A 245 3.63 22.49 45.43
C ARG A 245 2.93 22.43 46.77
N LEU A 246 1.76 23.04 46.88
CA LEU A 246 0.91 23.02 48.07
C LEU A 246 -0.23 22.03 47.89
N THR A 247 -0.35 21.08 48.80
CA THR A 247 -1.56 20.30 49.03
C THR A 247 -2.21 20.75 50.33
N ARG A 248 -3.51 21.08 50.29
CA ARG A 248 -4.30 21.40 51.46
C ARG A 248 -4.55 20.07 52.25
N SER A 249 -4.00 19.91 53.45
CA SER A 249 -4.32 18.83 54.34
C SER A 249 -4.78 19.36 55.70
N PRO A 250 -5.84 18.87 56.29
CA PRO A 250 -6.05 19.06 57.75
C PRO A 250 -4.89 18.44 58.49
N ALA A 251 -4.55 19.04 59.66
CA ALA A 251 -3.47 18.56 60.52
C ALA A 251 -3.55 17.03 60.68
N PRO A 252 -2.39 16.31 60.62
CA PRO A 252 -2.40 14.89 60.88
C PRO A 252 -2.89 14.68 62.35
N GLU A 253 -3.91 13.82 62.52
CA GLU A 253 -4.27 13.36 63.85
C GLU A 253 -3.02 12.84 64.54
N ALA A 254 -2.72 13.38 65.72
CA ALA A 254 -1.57 12.96 66.54
C ALA A 254 -1.65 11.44 66.70
N PRO A 255 -0.53 10.68 66.59
CA PRO A 255 -0.57 9.25 66.83
C PRO A 255 -1.01 9.05 68.29
N ASN A 256 -2.11 8.29 68.47
CA ASN A 256 -2.51 7.86 69.81
C ASN A 256 -1.32 7.24 70.52
N SER A 257 -0.80 7.97 71.51
CA SER A 257 0.17 7.42 72.44
C SER A 257 -0.50 6.30 73.26
N PRO A 258 0.21 5.20 73.58
CA PRO A 258 -0.34 4.04 74.26
C PRO A 258 -0.82 4.33 75.66
#